data_b99e85aa6a283364f62df775dab1b806
#
_entry.id   b99e85aa6a283364f62df775dab1b806
#
_cell.length_a   1.000
_cell.length_b   1.000
_cell.length_c   1.000
_cell.angle_alpha   90.00
_cell.angle_beta   90.00
_cell.angle_gamma   90.00
#
_symmetry.space_group_name_H-M   'P 1'
#
loop_
_entity.id
_entity.type
_entity.pdbx_description
1 polymer ?
#
loop_
_entity_poly.entity_id
_entity_poly.type
_entity_poly.pdbx_seq_one_letter_code
_entity_poly.pdbx_strand_id
1 'polypeptide(L)'
;MQICAGEHGGQGGRGAEEQKSMGERGERSKVSGIQSQEELDVYKLAFEAAMRLFEVSKSFPREETYALTDQIRRSSRSVCSNIAEAWRKRRYQAAFVSKLNDSEAEAAETQTWLRFAMECGYLSKELGQDLYQTYDYIIGKLVNMISNPTPWILHRHES
;
A
#
# COMPACT_ATOMS: atom_id res chain seq x y z
N MET A 1 -4.70 37.36 50.59
CA MET A 1 -5.81 37.87 49.79
C MET A 1 -6.02 36.98 48.62
N GLN A 2 -6.99 36.24 48.76
CA GLN A 2 -7.99 35.58 47.88
C GLN A 2 -7.50 34.94 46.55
N ILE A 3 -7.55 33.69 46.63
CA ILE A 3 -7.54 32.55 45.73
C ILE A 3 -8.82 32.56 44.89
N CYS A 4 -8.72 32.24 43.60
CA CYS A 4 -9.83 31.65 42.86
C CYS A 4 -9.34 30.43 42.14
N ALA A 5 -9.88 29.29 42.55
CA ALA A 5 -9.81 28.01 41.86
C ALA A 5 -10.68 28.04 40.61
N GLY A 6 -10.19 27.49 39.52
CA GLY A 6 -10.94 27.22 38.30
C GLY A 6 -10.79 25.75 37.94
N GLU A 7 -11.85 25.01 38.15
CA GLU A 7 -12.01 23.63 37.69
C GLU A 7 -12.06 23.59 36.16
N HIS A 8 -11.24 22.78 35.55
CA HIS A 8 -11.44 22.37 34.17
C HIS A 8 -11.84 20.90 34.12
N GLY A 9 -13.14 20.70 33.95
CA GLY A 9 -13.75 19.41 33.66
C GLY A 9 -13.30 18.89 32.32
N GLY A 10 -12.92 17.62 32.29
CA GLY A 10 -12.58 16.91 31.10
C GLY A 10 -13.77 16.67 30.15
N GLN A 11 -13.63 17.09 28.94
CA GLN A 11 -14.46 16.67 27.83
C GLN A 11 -13.52 16.39 26.63
N GLY A 12 -13.18 15.14 26.40
CA GLY A 12 -12.27 14.80 25.31
C GLY A 12 -12.18 13.30 24.95
N GLY A 13 -13.19 12.50 25.27
CA GLY A 13 -13.10 11.06 25.02
C GLY A 13 -14.06 10.46 23.98
N ARG A 14 -15.11 11.16 23.59
CA ARG A 14 -16.17 10.56 22.73
C ARG A 14 -15.97 10.79 21.22
N GLY A 15 -15.30 11.84 20.82
CA GLY A 15 -15.16 12.18 19.39
C GLY A 15 -14.18 11.27 18.61
N ALA A 16 -13.14 10.77 19.26
CA ALA A 16 -12.13 9.96 18.61
C ALA A 16 -12.59 8.50 18.37
N GLU A 17 -13.35 7.94 19.30
CA GLU A 17 -13.93 6.59 19.13
C GLU A 17 -15.05 6.56 18.10
N GLU A 18 -15.84 7.62 18.04
CA GLU A 18 -16.94 7.72 17.07
C GLU A 18 -16.45 7.92 15.63
N GLN A 19 -15.38 8.70 15.43
CA GLN A 19 -14.74 8.85 14.12
C GLN A 19 -14.04 7.57 13.66
N LYS A 20 -13.41 6.81 14.58
CA LYS A 20 -12.79 5.52 14.28
C LYS A 20 -13.83 4.47 13.87
N SER A 21 -14.96 4.41 14.57
CA SER A 21 -16.04 3.49 14.28
C SER A 21 -16.79 3.82 12.98
N MET A 22 -16.84 5.07 12.56
CA MET A 22 -17.42 5.49 11.27
C MET A 22 -16.49 5.17 10.10
N GLY A 23 -15.18 5.30 10.25
CA GLY A 23 -14.17 4.89 9.27
C GLY A 23 -14.22 3.38 9.01
N GLU A 24 -14.24 2.59 10.06
CA GLU A 24 -14.31 1.13 9.97
C GLU A 24 -15.62 0.62 9.34
N ARG A 25 -16.75 1.28 9.60
CA ARG A 25 -18.04 0.95 8.98
C ARG A 25 -18.07 1.30 7.49
N GLY A 26 -17.47 2.42 7.10
CA GLY A 26 -17.36 2.85 5.70
C GLY A 26 -16.48 1.93 4.87
N GLU A 27 -15.36 1.46 5.42
CA GLU A 27 -14.46 0.51 4.77
C GLU A 27 -15.07 -0.89 4.66
N ARG A 28 -15.74 -1.39 5.71
CA ARG A 28 -16.45 -2.67 5.66
C ARG A 28 -17.52 -2.71 4.58
N SER A 29 -18.26 -1.62 4.36
CA SER A 29 -19.27 -1.57 3.30
C SER A 29 -18.66 -1.56 1.90
N LYS A 30 -17.48 -0.96 1.73
CA LYS A 30 -16.71 -0.98 0.46
C LYS A 30 -16.14 -2.36 0.17
N VAL A 31 -15.62 -3.05 1.18
CA VAL A 31 -14.98 -4.37 1.02
C VAL A 31 -16.01 -5.48 0.79
N SER A 32 -17.21 -5.36 1.34
CA SER A 32 -18.27 -6.39 1.18
C SER A 32 -18.71 -6.62 -0.28
N GLY A 33 -18.47 -5.65 -1.17
CA GLY A 33 -18.76 -5.76 -2.61
C GLY A 33 -17.60 -6.28 -3.46
N ILE A 34 -16.38 -6.37 -2.90
CA ILE A 34 -15.18 -6.75 -3.64
C ILE A 34 -15.10 -8.27 -3.77
N GLN A 35 -15.06 -8.77 -5.00
CA GLN A 35 -15.04 -10.21 -5.30
C GLN A 35 -13.63 -10.72 -5.67
N SER A 36 -12.77 -9.85 -6.20
CA SER A 36 -11.40 -10.22 -6.59
C SER A 36 -10.39 -9.16 -6.18
N GLN A 37 -9.11 -9.54 -6.14
CA GLN A 37 -8.02 -8.59 -5.89
C GLN A 37 -7.95 -7.48 -6.94
N GLU A 38 -8.41 -7.73 -8.16
CA GLU A 38 -8.40 -6.76 -9.26
C GLU A 38 -9.30 -5.54 -9.00
N GLU A 39 -10.25 -5.69 -8.08
CA GLU A 39 -11.13 -4.60 -7.67
C GLU A 39 -10.54 -3.74 -6.55
N LEU A 40 -9.47 -4.20 -5.90
CA LEU A 40 -8.79 -3.44 -4.85
C LEU A 40 -8.08 -2.21 -5.44
N ASP A 41 -8.31 -1.04 -4.85
CA ASP A 41 -7.67 0.21 -5.29
C ASP A 41 -6.14 0.11 -5.28
N VAL A 42 -5.57 -0.53 -4.25
CA VAL A 42 -4.13 -0.73 -4.14
C VAL A 42 -3.58 -1.63 -5.24
N TYR A 43 -4.32 -2.67 -5.64
CA TYR A 43 -3.92 -3.55 -6.74
C TYR A 43 -3.95 -2.81 -8.08
N LYS A 44 -5.03 -2.08 -8.37
CA LYS A 44 -5.16 -1.28 -9.60
C LYS A 44 -4.02 -0.28 -9.73
N LEU A 45 -3.72 0.44 -8.65
CA LEU A 45 -2.64 1.41 -8.63
C LEU A 45 -1.27 0.77 -8.84
N ALA A 46 -1.01 -0.37 -8.17
CA ALA A 46 0.24 -1.11 -8.29
C ALA A 46 0.42 -1.71 -9.71
N PHE A 47 -0.65 -2.22 -10.29
CA PHE A 47 -0.63 -2.78 -11.64
C PHE A 47 -0.35 -1.69 -12.69
N GLU A 48 -1.02 -0.56 -12.60
CA GLU A 48 -0.80 0.59 -13.48
C GLU A 48 0.64 1.11 -13.36
N ALA A 49 1.15 1.25 -12.14
CA ALA A 49 2.54 1.67 -11.90
C ALA A 49 3.55 0.67 -12.49
N ALA A 50 3.33 -0.63 -12.36
CA ALA A 50 4.17 -1.66 -12.95
C ALA A 50 4.16 -1.60 -14.48
N MET A 51 3.01 -1.33 -15.10
CA MET A 51 2.92 -1.18 -16.56
C MET A 51 3.63 0.10 -17.04
N ARG A 52 3.54 1.20 -16.31
CA ARG A 52 4.31 2.41 -16.60
C ARG A 52 5.82 2.15 -16.50
N LEU A 53 6.26 1.43 -15.49
CA LEU A 53 7.67 1.01 -15.35
C LEU A 53 8.12 0.09 -16.48
N PHE A 54 7.26 -0.83 -16.92
CA PHE A 54 7.55 -1.65 -18.09
C PHE A 54 7.82 -0.79 -19.32
N GLU A 55 6.98 0.20 -19.60
CA GLU A 55 7.15 1.09 -20.76
C GLU A 55 8.42 1.95 -20.66
N VAL A 56 8.66 2.63 -19.53
CA VAL A 56 9.84 3.50 -19.39
C VAL A 56 11.14 2.70 -19.38
N SER A 57 11.14 1.50 -18.85
CA SER A 57 12.34 0.65 -18.78
C SER A 57 12.78 0.06 -20.14
N LYS A 58 11.94 0.16 -21.17
CA LYS A 58 12.32 -0.20 -22.56
C LYS A 58 13.47 0.64 -23.08
N SER A 59 13.61 1.87 -22.58
CA SER A 59 14.69 2.81 -22.95
C SER A 59 15.95 2.69 -22.10
N PHE A 60 15.98 1.83 -21.10
CA PHE A 60 17.16 1.62 -20.27
C PHE A 60 18.31 1.00 -21.07
N PRO A 61 19.59 1.33 -20.75
CA PRO A 61 20.73 0.78 -21.45
C PRO A 61 20.76 -0.75 -21.44
N ARG A 62 21.22 -1.34 -22.54
CA ARG A 62 21.29 -2.79 -22.69
C ARG A 62 22.18 -3.47 -21.67
N GLU A 63 23.25 -2.81 -21.21
CA GLU A 63 24.14 -3.27 -20.15
C GLU A 63 23.44 -3.40 -18.79
N GLU A 64 22.32 -2.71 -18.59
CA GLU A 64 21.51 -2.75 -17.36
C GLU A 64 20.39 -3.81 -17.38
N THR A 65 20.30 -4.61 -18.44
CA THR A 65 19.21 -5.58 -18.60
C THR A 65 19.01 -6.45 -17.36
N TYR A 66 20.07 -7.02 -16.83
CA TYR A 66 20.00 -7.91 -15.66
C TYR A 66 20.19 -7.18 -14.32
N ALA A 67 20.92 -6.07 -14.33
CA ALA A 67 21.26 -5.34 -13.09
C ALA A 67 20.14 -4.39 -12.62
N LEU A 68 19.42 -3.75 -13.53
CA LEU A 68 18.40 -2.76 -13.20
C LEU A 68 17.05 -3.06 -13.84
N THR A 69 17.03 -3.28 -15.16
CA THR A 69 15.77 -3.45 -15.90
C THR A 69 14.98 -4.64 -15.41
N ASP A 70 15.61 -5.80 -15.29
CA ASP A 70 14.94 -7.00 -14.75
C ASP A 70 14.53 -6.82 -13.29
N GLN A 71 15.35 -6.17 -12.48
CA GLN A 71 15.06 -5.96 -11.05
C GLN A 71 13.84 -5.07 -10.84
N ILE A 72 13.75 -3.93 -11.53
CA ILE A 72 12.62 -3.01 -11.37
C ILE A 72 11.31 -3.62 -11.91
N ARG A 73 11.39 -4.37 -13.00
CA ARG A 73 10.23 -5.10 -13.54
C ARG A 73 9.78 -6.21 -12.61
N ARG A 74 10.73 -6.97 -12.05
CA ARG A 74 10.43 -8.05 -11.10
C ARG A 74 9.80 -7.51 -9.83
N SER A 75 10.42 -6.52 -9.18
CA SER A 75 9.92 -5.97 -7.91
C SER A 75 8.54 -5.32 -8.08
N SER A 76 8.33 -4.53 -9.14
CA SER A 76 7.04 -3.90 -9.40
C SER A 76 5.90 -4.91 -9.64
N ARG A 77 6.18 -6.01 -10.34
CA ARG A 77 5.22 -7.10 -10.55
C ARG A 77 4.97 -7.89 -9.27
N SER A 78 6.00 -8.06 -8.43
CA SER A 78 5.90 -8.76 -7.15
C SER A 78 4.98 -8.00 -6.17
N VAL A 79 4.92 -6.68 -6.23
CA VAL A 79 3.90 -5.91 -5.47
C VAL A 79 2.50 -6.44 -5.78
N CYS A 80 2.15 -6.55 -7.05
CA CYS A 80 0.84 -7.03 -7.47
C CYS A 80 0.59 -8.49 -7.09
N SER A 81 1.56 -9.38 -7.32
CA SER A 81 1.40 -10.81 -7.03
C SER A 81 1.24 -11.09 -5.54
N ASN A 82 1.96 -10.36 -4.68
CA ASN A 82 1.81 -10.48 -3.23
C ASN A 82 0.45 -9.95 -2.74
N ILE A 83 -0.10 -8.88 -3.34
CA ILE A 83 -1.47 -8.43 -3.04
C ILE A 83 -2.48 -9.52 -3.44
N ALA A 84 -2.33 -10.12 -4.60
CA ALA A 84 -3.20 -11.21 -5.06
C ALA A 84 -3.14 -12.43 -4.12
N GLU A 85 -1.95 -12.82 -3.69
CA GLU A 85 -1.78 -13.89 -2.71
C GLU A 85 -2.39 -13.52 -1.35
N ALA A 86 -2.18 -12.30 -0.86
CA ALA A 86 -2.80 -11.81 0.37
C ALA A 86 -4.32 -11.93 0.30
N TRP A 87 -4.93 -11.51 -0.80
CA TRP A 87 -6.37 -11.62 -1.02
C TRP A 87 -6.89 -13.05 -0.88
N ARG A 88 -6.18 -14.02 -1.41
CA ARG A 88 -6.54 -15.45 -1.30
C ARG A 88 -6.31 -16.01 0.10
N LYS A 89 -5.37 -15.45 0.86
CA LYS A 89 -5.02 -15.88 2.23
C LYS A 89 -5.81 -15.16 3.34
N ARG A 90 -6.76 -14.31 3.01
CA ARG A 90 -7.51 -13.50 3.99
C ARG A 90 -8.45 -14.26 4.92
N ARG A 91 -8.48 -15.59 4.82
CA ARG A 91 -9.10 -16.47 5.83
C ARG A 91 -8.33 -16.48 7.14
N TYR A 92 -7.03 -16.19 7.08
CA TYR A 92 -6.12 -16.17 8.20
C TYR A 92 -5.44 -14.81 8.26
N GLN A 93 -5.74 -14.04 9.29
CA GLN A 93 -5.24 -12.67 9.42
C GLN A 93 -3.72 -12.59 9.34
N ALA A 94 -2.99 -13.48 10.05
CA ALA A 94 -1.53 -13.48 10.04
C ALA A 94 -0.95 -13.74 8.64
N ALA A 95 -1.54 -14.65 7.86
CA ALA A 95 -1.12 -14.95 6.50
C ALA A 95 -1.41 -13.78 5.54
N PHE A 96 -2.58 -13.14 5.68
CA PHE A 96 -2.96 -11.95 4.94
C PHE A 96 -1.98 -10.81 5.19
N VAL A 97 -1.74 -10.46 6.45
CA VAL A 97 -0.82 -9.40 6.85
C VAL A 97 0.61 -9.68 6.39
N SER A 98 1.08 -10.93 6.53
CA SER A 98 2.41 -11.34 6.08
C SER A 98 2.61 -11.10 4.58
N LYS A 99 1.63 -11.44 3.75
CA LYS A 99 1.72 -11.22 2.29
C LYS A 99 1.63 -9.74 1.90
N LEU A 100 0.83 -8.96 2.60
CA LEU A 100 0.82 -7.51 2.40
C LEU A 100 2.16 -6.88 2.78
N ASN A 101 2.80 -7.39 3.82
CA ASN A 101 4.13 -6.94 4.24
C ASN A 101 5.20 -7.27 3.18
N ASP A 102 5.13 -8.46 2.56
CA ASP A 102 5.98 -8.80 1.41
C ASP A 102 5.76 -7.82 0.25
N SER A 103 4.53 -7.47 -0.04
CA SER A 103 4.18 -6.48 -1.07
C SER A 103 4.76 -5.09 -0.76
N GLU A 104 4.68 -4.66 0.49
CA GLU A 104 5.27 -3.40 0.97
C GLU A 104 6.78 -3.38 0.76
N ALA A 105 7.47 -4.46 1.09
CA ALA A 105 8.91 -4.60 0.89
C ALA A 105 9.30 -4.51 -0.59
N GLU A 106 8.55 -5.16 -1.48
CA GLU A 106 8.76 -5.09 -2.93
C GLU A 106 8.49 -3.69 -3.50
N ALA A 107 7.53 -2.97 -2.94
CA ALA A 107 7.28 -1.57 -3.31
C ALA A 107 8.46 -0.66 -2.93
N ALA A 108 9.03 -0.84 -1.75
CA ALA A 108 10.24 -0.13 -1.31
C ALA A 108 11.47 -0.49 -2.16
N GLU A 109 11.60 -1.76 -2.55
CA GLU A 109 12.63 -2.20 -3.49
C GLU A 109 12.48 -1.49 -4.85
N THR A 110 11.26 -1.39 -5.36
CA THR A 110 10.97 -0.68 -6.62
C THR A 110 11.36 0.81 -6.53
N GLN A 111 11.09 1.47 -5.41
CA GLN A 111 11.54 2.85 -5.18
C GLN A 111 13.07 2.96 -5.19
N THR A 112 13.76 1.98 -4.68
CA THR A 112 15.22 1.93 -4.70
C THR A 112 15.74 1.87 -6.13
N TRP A 113 15.18 1.01 -6.96
CA TRP A 113 15.55 0.93 -8.38
C TRP A 113 15.20 2.20 -9.16
N LEU A 114 14.09 2.86 -8.86
CA LEU A 114 13.75 4.17 -9.42
C LEU A 114 14.82 5.22 -9.11
N ARG A 115 15.34 5.24 -7.89
CA ARG A 115 16.42 6.15 -7.52
C ARG A 115 17.68 5.89 -8.33
N PHE A 116 18.09 4.64 -8.49
CA PHE A 116 19.23 4.29 -9.34
C PHE A 116 19.00 4.73 -10.78
N ALA A 117 17.82 4.51 -11.34
CA ALA A 117 17.50 4.92 -12.71
C ALA A 117 17.59 6.44 -12.90
N MET A 118 17.13 7.22 -11.93
CA MET A 118 17.25 8.68 -11.95
C MET A 118 18.71 9.16 -11.83
N GLU A 119 19.43 8.64 -10.86
CA GLU A 119 20.83 9.04 -10.61
C GLU A 119 21.78 8.63 -11.76
N CYS A 120 21.50 7.52 -12.43
CA CYS A 120 22.25 7.09 -13.62
C CYS A 120 21.81 7.84 -14.90
N GLY A 121 20.81 8.70 -14.83
CA GLY A 121 20.31 9.46 -15.99
C GLY A 121 19.50 8.63 -17.00
N TYR A 122 19.02 7.44 -16.63
CA TYR A 122 18.19 6.58 -17.50
C TYR A 122 16.72 6.99 -17.51
N LEU A 123 16.32 7.74 -16.52
CA LEU A 123 14.96 8.21 -16.29
C LEU A 123 15.02 9.68 -15.88
N SER A 124 14.15 10.53 -16.44
CA SER A 124 14.07 11.93 -16.02
C SER A 124 13.69 12.02 -14.54
N LYS A 125 14.23 13.01 -13.83
CA LYS A 125 13.89 13.24 -12.42
C LYS A 125 12.40 13.49 -12.22
N GLU A 126 11.76 14.19 -13.14
CA GLU A 126 10.33 14.50 -13.09
C GLU A 126 9.49 13.21 -13.14
N LEU A 127 9.70 12.37 -14.16
CA LEU A 127 8.97 11.11 -14.31
C LEU A 127 9.32 10.11 -13.19
N GLY A 128 10.60 10.05 -12.81
CA GLY A 128 11.07 9.19 -11.73
C GLY A 128 10.45 9.56 -10.38
N GLN A 129 10.34 10.85 -10.08
CA GLN A 129 9.69 11.34 -8.86
C GLN A 129 8.18 11.08 -8.86
N ASP A 130 7.51 11.23 -10.00
CA ASP A 130 6.09 10.92 -10.13
C ASP A 130 5.81 9.43 -9.86
N LEU A 131 6.61 8.54 -10.43
CA LEU A 131 6.54 7.11 -10.16
C LEU A 131 6.89 6.78 -8.70
N TYR A 132 7.92 7.39 -8.15
CA TYR A 132 8.30 7.23 -6.74
C TYR A 132 7.15 7.60 -5.81
N GLN A 133 6.51 8.75 -6.05
CA GLN A 133 5.33 9.21 -5.31
C GLN A 133 4.16 8.24 -5.43
N THR A 134 3.96 7.63 -6.60
CA THR A 134 2.93 6.60 -6.79
C THR A 134 3.20 5.40 -5.87
N TYR A 135 4.46 4.97 -5.73
CA TYR A 135 4.81 3.90 -4.79
C TYR A 135 4.67 4.32 -3.32
N ASP A 136 4.86 5.59 -2.96
CA ASP A 136 4.53 6.10 -1.62
C ASP A 136 3.03 5.91 -1.32
N TYR A 137 2.15 6.21 -2.27
CA TYR A 137 0.72 5.95 -2.11
C TYR A 137 0.39 4.46 -2.00
N ILE A 138 1.05 3.60 -2.78
CA ILE A 138 0.88 2.15 -2.69
C ILE A 138 1.29 1.66 -1.30
N ILE A 139 2.46 2.05 -0.82
CA ILE A 139 2.97 1.71 0.52
C ILE A 139 2.00 2.20 1.59
N GLY A 140 1.54 3.45 1.51
CA GLY A 140 0.57 4.00 2.46
C GLY A 140 -0.73 3.19 2.54
N LYS A 141 -1.26 2.74 1.41
CA LYS A 141 -2.43 1.87 1.34
C LYS A 141 -2.17 0.49 1.95
N LEU A 142 -1.01 -0.10 1.66
CA LEU A 142 -0.61 -1.41 2.22
C LEU A 142 -0.44 -1.32 3.74
N VAL A 143 0.25 -0.29 4.24
CA VAL A 143 0.43 -0.05 5.68
C VAL A 143 -0.92 0.12 6.38
N ASN A 144 -1.87 0.83 5.77
CA ASN A 144 -3.22 0.96 6.32
C ASN A 144 -3.95 -0.40 6.42
N MET A 145 -3.87 -1.22 5.38
CA MET A 145 -4.45 -2.57 5.37
C MET A 145 -3.79 -3.50 6.40
N ILE A 146 -2.47 -3.41 6.56
CA ILE A 146 -1.68 -4.18 7.55
C ILE A 146 -2.07 -3.78 8.97
N SER A 147 -2.18 -2.48 9.23
CA SER A 147 -2.50 -1.94 10.56
C SER A 147 -3.96 -2.16 10.96
N ASN A 148 -4.86 -2.24 9.98
CA ASN A 148 -6.29 -2.43 10.19
C ASN A 148 -6.84 -3.53 9.27
N PRO A 149 -6.46 -4.79 9.47
CA PRO A 149 -6.78 -5.87 8.53
C PRO A 149 -8.23 -6.34 8.58
N THR A 150 -8.93 -6.11 9.67
CA THR A 150 -10.28 -6.62 9.97
C THR A 150 -11.29 -6.46 8.84
N PRO A 151 -11.38 -5.31 8.10
CA PRO A 151 -12.35 -5.15 7.03
C PRO A 151 -12.19 -6.15 5.88
N TRP A 152 -10.97 -6.65 5.64
CA TRP A 152 -10.64 -7.56 4.53
C TRP A 152 -10.64 -9.04 4.91
N ILE A 153 -10.65 -9.36 6.22
CA ILE A 153 -10.63 -10.75 6.70
C ILE A 153 -11.99 -11.41 6.50
N LEU A 154 -11.99 -12.65 6.02
CA LEU A 154 -13.20 -13.47 5.97
C LEU A 154 -13.51 -13.99 7.38
N HIS A 155 -14.58 -13.46 7.97
CA HIS A 155 -15.10 -13.99 9.23
C HIS A 155 -15.74 -15.38 8.98
N ARG A 156 -15.34 -16.39 9.74
CA ARG A 156 -16.12 -17.62 9.80
C ARG A 156 -17.45 -17.26 10.45
N HIS A 157 -18.54 -17.51 9.77
CA HIS A 157 -19.83 -17.65 10.44
C HIS A 157 -19.71 -18.94 11.29
N GLU A 158 -19.56 -18.80 12.60
CA GLU A 158 -19.79 -19.92 13.51
C GLU A 158 -21.28 -20.27 13.39
N SER A 159 -21.55 -21.44 12.84
CA SER A 159 -22.88 -22.05 12.74
C SER A 159 -23.22 -22.71 14.05
#